data_2b22f35dbf7d4bce78d06ab1201a8d99
#
_entry.id   2b22f35dbf7d4bce78d06ab1201a8d99
#
_cell.length_a   1.000
_cell.length_b   1.000
_cell.length_c   1.000
_cell.angle_alpha   90.00
_cell.angle_beta   90.00
_cell.angle_gamma   90.00
#
_symmetry.space_group_name_H-M   'P 1'
#
loop_
_entity.id
_entity.type
_entity.pdbx_description
1 polymer ?
#
loop_
_entity_poly.entity_id
_entity_poly.type
_entity_poly.pdbx_seq_one_letter_code
_entity_poly.pdbx_strand_id
1 'polypeptide(L)'
;MLVNITLNGKKLTREIEADLLLIDFVRNEGCLSVKRGCETSNCGLCTVFMDDKPVLSCSILAARADGHAITTLEGLQEEAAEFGAFIADQGAEQCGFCNPGFIMNALALFRENPEPSEEEIKEYLAGNLCRCSGYEGQLRGILSFLAWKKNK
;
A
#
# COMPACT_ATOMS: atom_id res chain seq x y z
N MET A 1 -23.12 2.16 13.57
CA MET A 1 -23.53 3.14 12.54
C MET A 1 -23.44 2.51 11.15
N LEU A 2 -24.25 2.96 10.21
CA LEU A 2 -24.23 2.45 8.85
C LEU A 2 -23.22 3.26 8.00
N VAL A 3 -22.34 2.56 7.26
CA VAL A 3 -21.38 3.17 6.33
C VAL A 3 -21.51 2.56 4.95
N ASN A 4 -21.25 3.37 3.92
CA ASN A 4 -21.25 2.99 2.51
C ASN A 4 -19.85 3.22 1.95
N ILE A 5 -19.09 2.15 1.72
CA ILE A 5 -17.70 2.21 1.27
C ILE A 5 -17.58 1.44 -0.06
N THR A 6 -16.88 2.01 -1.02
CA THR A 6 -16.50 1.29 -2.22
C THR A 6 -15.13 0.64 -1.98
N LEU A 7 -15.11 -0.68 -1.77
CA LEU A 7 -13.87 -1.43 -1.52
C LEU A 7 -13.46 -2.21 -2.78
N ASN A 8 -12.29 -1.90 -3.34
CA ASN A 8 -11.77 -2.52 -4.56
C ASN A 8 -12.81 -2.55 -5.71
N GLY A 9 -13.50 -1.42 -5.90
CA GLY A 9 -14.53 -1.26 -6.92
C GLY A 9 -15.91 -1.83 -6.55
N LYS A 10 -16.04 -2.55 -5.43
CA LYS A 10 -17.31 -3.12 -4.98
C LYS A 10 -17.95 -2.25 -3.90
N LYS A 11 -19.19 -1.83 -4.12
CA LYS A 11 -19.97 -1.08 -3.13
C LYS A 11 -20.40 -1.99 -1.99
N LEU A 12 -20.11 -1.58 -0.76
CA LEU A 12 -20.44 -2.28 0.47
C LEU A 12 -21.23 -1.34 1.36
N THR A 13 -22.29 -1.86 1.97
CA THR A 13 -23.02 -1.21 3.06
C THR A 13 -22.86 -2.07 4.30
N ARG A 14 -22.35 -1.52 5.39
CA ARG A 14 -22.06 -2.25 6.63
C ARG A 14 -22.48 -1.43 7.84
N GLU A 15 -22.98 -2.13 8.82
CA GLU A 15 -23.14 -1.58 10.17
C GLU A 15 -21.83 -1.83 10.92
N ILE A 16 -21.27 -0.77 11.52
CA ILE A 16 -19.98 -0.80 12.21
C ILE A 16 -20.07 -0.11 13.56
N GLU A 17 -19.16 -0.46 14.47
CA GLU A 17 -18.90 0.31 15.69
C GLU A 17 -18.21 1.64 15.32
N ALA A 18 -18.50 2.70 16.12
CA ALA A 18 -18.03 4.05 15.81
C ALA A 18 -16.50 4.21 15.91
N ASP A 19 -15.85 3.37 16.69
CA ASP A 19 -14.39 3.34 16.93
C ASP A 19 -13.63 2.35 16.05
N LEU A 20 -14.32 1.61 15.16
CA LEU A 20 -13.69 0.65 14.27
C LEU A 20 -12.66 1.34 13.37
N LEU A 21 -11.41 0.86 13.39
CA LEU A 21 -10.36 1.36 12.50
C LEU A 21 -10.54 0.85 11.07
N LEU A 22 -10.13 1.65 10.10
CA LEU A 22 -10.22 1.27 8.68
C LEU A 22 -9.42 0.00 8.38
N ILE A 23 -8.26 -0.20 9.03
CA ILE A 23 -7.47 -1.43 8.89
C ILE A 23 -8.28 -2.67 9.27
N ASP A 24 -9.01 -2.62 10.37
CA ASP A 24 -9.79 -3.77 10.85
C ASP A 24 -11.02 -3.99 9.96
N PHE A 25 -11.65 -2.90 9.49
CA PHE A 25 -12.73 -2.98 8.52
C PHE A 25 -12.30 -3.72 7.24
N VAL A 26 -11.23 -3.27 6.56
CA VAL A 26 -10.81 -3.88 5.29
C VAL A 26 -10.34 -5.32 5.48
N ARG A 27 -9.72 -5.65 6.62
CA ARG A 27 -9.33 -7.02 6.95
C ARG A 27 -10.52 -7.92 7.21
N ASN A 28 -11.56 -7.43 7.87
CA ASN A 28 -12.82 -8.16 8.07
C ASN A 28 -13.54 -8.45 6.74
N GLU A 29 -13.37 -7.57 5.75
CA GLU A 29 -13.88 -7.78 4.39
C GLU A 29 -12.96 -8.66 3.51
N GLY A 30 -11.91 -9.26 4.09
CA GLY A 30 -11.03 -10.22 3.42
C GLY A 30 -9.77 -9.63 2.79
N CYS A 31 -9.51 -8.33 2.93
CA CYS A 31 -8.29 -7.70 2.41
C CYS A 31 -7.10 -7.94 3.36
N LEU A 32 -6.55 -9.14 3.33
CA LEU A 32 -5.51 -9.60 4.26
C LEU A 32 -4.10 -9.10 3.90
N SER A 33 -3.91 -8.51 2.73
CA SER A 33 -2.66 -7.83 2.36
C SER A 33 -2.38 -6.62 3.24
N VAL A 34 -3.42 -5.99 3.77
CA VAL A 34 -3.30 -4.86 4.70
C VAL A 34 -2.89 -5.39 6.06
N LYS A 35 -1.69 -5.04 6.53
CA LYS A 35 -1.08 -5.63 7.72
C LYS A 35 -0.85 -4.62 8.85
N ARG A 36 -0.98 -5.10 10.07
CA ARG A 36 -0.64 -4.36 11.28
C ARG A 36 0.78 -4.74 11.72
N GLY A 37 1.75 -3.91 11.40
CA GLY A 37 3.16 -4.13 11.74
C GLY A 37 3.67 -3.30 12.91
N CYS A 38 2.91 -2.29 13.35
CA CYS A 38 3.20 -1.46 14.50
C CYS A 38 1.91 -0.94 15.15
N GLU A 39 2.05 -0.31 16.31
CA GLU A 39 0.96 0.39 17.03
C GLU A 39 1.20 1.91 17.11
N THR A 40 2.15 2.41 16.31
CA THR A 40 2.64 3.80 16.38
C THR A 40 2.53 4.56 15.04
N SER A 41 1.82 4.00 14.06
CA SER A 41 1.52 4.63 12.76
C SER A 41 2.77 5.03 11.95
N ASN A 42 3.87 4.22 12.03
CA ASN A 42 5.14 4.56 11.40
C ASN A 42 5.71 3.47 10.47
N CYS A 43 5.13 2.25 10.42
CA CYS A 43 5.72 1.17 9.63
C CYS A 43 5.28 1.13 8.16
N GLY A 44 4.17 1.76 7.79
CA GLY A 44 3.66 1.81 6.42
C GLY A 44 2.97 0.53 5.92
N LEU A 45 2.90 -0.54 6.73
CA LEU A 45 2.39 -1.84 6.29
C LEU A 45 0.86 -1.87 6.14
N CYS A 46 0.17 -0.92 6.71
CA CYS A 46 -1.29 -0.77 6.63
C CYS A 46 -1.74 0.19 5.53
N THR A 47 -0.85 0.61 4.64
CA THR A 47 -1.17 1.56 3.58
C THR A 47 -2.26 1.01 2.66
N VAL A 48 -3.28 1.82 2.45
CA VAL A 48 -4.35 1.64 1.45
C VAL A 48 -4.50 2.93 0.66
N PHE A 49 -5.18 2.91 -0.48
CA PHE A 49 -5.60 4.15 -1.12
C PHE A 49 -7.01 4.51 -0.68
N MET A 50 -7.20 5.77 -0.32
CA MET A 50 -8.51 6.38 -0.13
C MET A 50 -8.65 7.49 -1.18
N ASP A 51 -9.57 7.29 -2.13
CA ASP A 51 -9.73 8.15 -3.32
C ASP A 51 -8.37 8.37 -4.03
N ASP A 52 -7.68 7.27 -4.33
CA ASP A 52 -6.38 7.20 -5.01
C ASP A 52 -5.19 7.81 -4.25
N LYS A 53 -5.36 8.24 -3.01
CA LYS A 53 -4.28 8.77 -2.16
C LYS A 53 -3.85 7.75 -1.11
N PRO A 54 -2.54 7.54 -0.91
CA PRO A 54 -2.06 6.63 0.11
C PRO A 54 -2.35 7.17 1.52
N VAL A 55 -2.92 6.31 2.35
CA VAL A 55 -3.23 6.63 3.75
C VAL A 55 -2.89 5.44 4.65
N LEU A 56 -2.57 5.71 5.90
CA LEU A 56 -2.38 4.70 6.93
C LEU A 56 -3.72 4.28 7.52
N SER A 57 -4.23 3.12 7.13
CA SER A 57 -5.54 2.65 7.57
C SER A 57 -5.63 2.38 9.08
N CYS A 58 -4.51 2.17 9.77
CA CYS A 58 -4.46 2.03 11.22
C CYS A 58 -4.72 3.34 12.00
N SER A 59 -4.70 4.49 11.30
CA SER A 59 -4.88 5.83 11.88
C SER A 59 -6.17 6.51 11.45
N ILE A 60 -7.05 5.78 10.77
CA ILE A 60 -8.32 6.29 10.25
C ILE A 60 -9.45 5.42 10.80
N LEU A 61 -10.50 6.08 11.32
CA LEU A 61 -11.75 5.40 11.67
C LEU A 61 -12.47 4.98 10.39
N ALA A 62 -13.04 3.78 10.36
CA ALA A 62 -13.82 3.29 9.21
C ALA A 62 -15.01 4.21 8.91
N ALA A 63 -15.56 4.85 9.94
CA ALA A 63 -16.61 5.87 9.80
C ALA A 63 -16.20 7.06 8.90
N ARG A 64 -14.90 7.40 8.85
CA ARG A 64 -14.37 8.46 7.98
C ARG A 64 -14.26 8.05 6.53
N ALA A 65 -14.35 6.76 6.24
CA ALA A 65 -14.33 6.23 4.87
C ALA A 65 -15.75 6.12 4.26
N ASP A 66 -16.80 6.54 4.98
CA ASP A 66 -18.15 6.57 4.44
C ASP A 66 -18.23 7.46 3.20
N GLY A 67 -18.77 6.93 2.11
CA GLY A 67 -18.85 7.60 0.80
C GLY A 67 -17.56 7.58 -0.02
N HIS A 68 -16.45 7.05 0.52
CA HIS A 68 -15.15 7.02 -0.16
C HIS A 68 -14.85 5.69 -0.85
N ALA A 69 -13.91 5.74 -1.81
CA ALA A 69 -13.35 4.56 -2.46
C ALA A 69 -12.06 4.14 -1.75
N ILE A 70 -12.02 2.90 -1.30
CA ILE A 70 -10.85 2.29 -0.69
C ILE A 70 -10.29 1.25 -1.64
N THR A 71 -8.99 1.33 -1.93
CA THR A 71 -8.28 0.36 -2.75
C THR A 71 -7.15 -0.24 -1.94
N THR A 72 -7.12 -1.57 -1.90
CA THR A 72 -6.05 -2.37 -1.30
C THR A 72 -5.26 -3.08 -2.40
N LEU A 73 -4.19 -3.80 -2.04
CA LEU A 73 -3.40 -4.54 -3.03
C LEU A 73 -4.24 -5.56 -3.82
N GLU A 74 -5.27 -6.11 -3.19
CA GLU A 74 -6.22 -7.02 -3.85
C GLU A 74 -6.94 -6.38 -5.03
N GLY A 75 -7.10 -5.06 -5.04
CA GLY A 75 -7.68 -4.29 -6.14
C GLY A 75 -6.67 -3.82 -7.21
N LEU A 76 -5.36 -4.08 -7.01
CA LEU A 76 -4.28 -3.61 -7.88
C LEU A 76 -3.38 -4.75 -8.35
N GLN A 77 -3.89 -5.95 -8.49
CA GLN A 77 -3.09 -7.16 -8.68
C GLN A 77 -2.22 -7.12 -9.94
N GLU A 78 -2.71 -6.56 -11.04
CA GLU A 78 -1.93 -6.45 -12.29
C GLU A 78 -0.74 -5.50 -12.13
N GLU A 79 -0.97 -4.30 -11.64
CA GLU A 79 0.09 -3.31 -11.38
C GLU A 79 1.10 -3.84 -10.34
N ALA A 80 0.59 -4.49 -9.29
CA ALA A 80 1.40 -5.05 -8.23
C ALA A 80 2.28 -6.21 -8.72
N ALA A 81 1.76 -7.08 -9.58
CA ALA A 81 2.52 -8.18 -10.16
C ALA A 81 3.60 -7.69 -11.12
N GLU A 82 3.27 -6.69 -11.96
CA GLU A 82 4.24 -6.09 -12.89
C GLU A 82 5.43 -5.48 -12.13
N PHE A 83 5.16 -4.66 -11.13
CA PHE A 83 6.21 -4.06 -10.29
C PHE A 83 6.91 -5.09 -9.40
N GLY A 84 6.16 -6.01 -8.80
CA GLY A 84 6.68 -7.03 -7.88
C GLY A 84 7.73 -7.94 -8.51
N ALA A 85 7.63 -8.22 -9.82
CA ALA A 85 8.63 -9.00 -10.54
C ALA A 85 10.02 -8.35 -10.47
N PHE A 86 10.12 -7.03 -10.57
CA PHE A 86 11.39 -6.31 -10.47
C PHE A 86 11.97 -6.35 -9.05
N ILE A 87 11.12 -6.36 -8.03
CA ILE A 87 11.55 -6.51 -6.64
C ILE A 87 12.09 -7.93 -6.40
N ALA A 88 11.41 -8.94 -6.91
CA ALA A 88 11.83 -10.34 -6.82
C ALA A 88 13.17 -10.58 -7.53
N ASP A 89 13.36 -10.03 -8.72
CA ASP A 89 14.59 -10.14 -9.50
C ASP A 89 15.83 -9.58 -8.77
N GLN A 90 15.64 -8.63 -7.88
CA GLN A 90 16.71 -8.07 -7.05
C GLN A 90 16.94 -8.85 -5.74
N GLY A 91 16.24 -9.94 -5.51
CA GLY A 91 16.32 -10.68 -4.26
C GLY A 91 15.88 -9.88 -3.05
N ALA A 92 15.04 -8.85 -3.24
CA ALA A 92 14.59 -7.96 -2.19
C ALA A 92 13.42 -8.54 -1.39
N GLU A 93 12.95 -9.71 -1.73
CA GLU A 93 11.86 -10.42 -1.09
C GLU A 93 12.40 -11.53 -0.21
N GLN A 94 12.09 -11.47 1.10
CA GLN A 94 12.44 -12.51 2.07
C GLN A 94 11.18 -13.03 2.77
N CYS A 95 10.77 -12.48 3.93
CA CYS A 95 9.54 -12.93 4.59
C CYS A 95 8.26 -12.45 3.89
N GLY A 96 8.32 -11.41 3.07
CA GLY A 96 7.20 -10.86 2.32
C GLY A 96 6.21 -10.02 3.13
N PHE A 97 6.40 -9.89 4.46
CA PHE A 97 5.44 -9.19 5.31
C PHE A 97 5.30 -7.70 4.96
N CYS A 98 6.40 -7.03 4.60
CA CYS A 98 6.41 -5.61 4.23
C CYS A 98 5.92 -5.35 2.79
N ASN A 99 5.93 -6.36 1.92
CA ASN A 99 5.71 -6.19 0.48
C ASN A 99 4.41 -5.48 0.11
N PRO A 100 3.24 -5.83 0.67
CA PRO A 100 2.00 -5.17 0.29
C PRO A 100 2.01 -3.66 0.53
N GLY A 101 2.41 -3.22 1.72
CA GLY A 101 2.47 -1.80 2.06
C GLY A 101 3.54 -1.06 1.27
N PHE A 102 4.69 -1.68 1.05
CA PHE A 102 5.76 -1.15 0.22
C PHE A 102 5.30 -0.96 -1.25
N ILE A 103 4.66 -1.97 -1.83
CA ILE A 103 4.15 -1.89 -3.21
C ILE A 103 3.08 -0.79 -3.32
N MET A 104 2.13 -0.70 -2.39
CA MET A 104 1.12 0.36 -2.39
C MET A 104 1.76 1.75 -2.40
N ASN A 105 2.75 2.00 -1.55
CA ASN A 105 3.43 3.30 -1.51
C ASN A 105 4.32 3.55 -2.73
N ALA A 106 4.98 2.53 -3.28
CA ALA A 106 5.74 2.67 -4.52
C ALA A 106 4.82 3.02 -5.70
N LEU A 107 3.66 2.37 -5.83
CA LEU A 107 2.68 2.71 -6.86
C LEU A 107 2.14 4.13 -6.68
N ALA A 108 1.93 4.58 -5.44
CA ALA A 108 1.55 5.97 -5.15
C ALA A 108 2.62 6.95 -5.62
N LEU A 109 3.89 6.68 -5.30
CA LEU A 109 5.01 7.50 -5.76
C LEU A 109 5.04 7.62 -7.29
N PHE A 110 4.90 6.50 -8.01
CA PHE A 110 4.94 6.49 -9.48
C PHE A 110 3.77 7.27 -10.12
N ARG A 111 2.63 7.36 -9.43
CA ARG A 111 1.48 8.16 -9.88
C ARG A 111 1.69 9.65 -9.63
N GLU A 112 2.31 10.01 -8.51
CA GLU A 112 2.60 11.39 -8.13
C GLU A 112 3.81 11.94 -8.89
N ASN A 113 4.87 11.15 -9.03
CA ASN A 113 6.10 11.51 -9.72
C ASN A 113 6.58 10.32 -10.59
N PRO A 114 6.32 10.36 -11.91
CA PRO A 114 6.71 9.27 -12.82
C PRO A 114 8.22 9.10 -13.01
N GLU A 115 9.02 10.11 -12.71
CA GLU A 115 10.48 10.09 -12.86
C GLU A 115 11.17 10.59 -11.57
N PRO A 116 11.00 9.89 -10.43
CA PRO A 116 11.61 10.32 -9.18
C PRO A 116 13.12 10.08 -9.20
N SER A 117 13.86 10.99 -8.60
CA SER A 117 15.28 10.76 -8.28
C SER A 117 15.42 9.68 -7.22
N GLU A 118 16.63 9.10 -7.09
CA GLU A 118 16.92 8.12 -6.06
C GLU A 118 16.68 8.68 -4.64
N GLU A 119 16.96 9.95 -4.43
CA GLU A 119 16.78 10.63 -3.15
C GLU A 119 15.29 10.81 -2.82
N GLU A 120 14.48 11.21 -3.80
CA GLU A 120 13.03 11.29 -3.66
C GLU A 120 12.39 9.94 -3.38
N ILE A 121 12.88 8.85 -4.01
CA ILE A 121 12.43 7.47 -3.73
C ILE A 121 12.71 7.12 -2.27
N LYS A 122 13.93 7.35 -1.78
CA LYS A 122 14.33 7.07 -0.40
C LYS A 122 13.51 7.86 0.60
N GLU A 123 13.27 9.13 0.34
CA GLU A 123 12.48 10.01 1.19
C GLU A 123 11.01 9.56 1.24
N TYR A 124 10.41 9.30 0.08
CA TYR A 124 9.00 8.88 -0.01
C TYR A 124 8.75 7.55 0.70
N LEU A 125 9.68 6.61 0.60
CA LEU A 125 9.54 5.26 1.16
C LEU A 125 10.15 5.11 2.56
N ALA A 126 10.66 6.19 3.15
CA ALA A 126 11.26 6.16 4.50
C ALA A 126 10.29 5.66 5.59
N GLY A 127 8.98 5.83 5.39
CA GLY A 127 7.92 5.32 6.26
C GLY A 127 7.53 3.85 6.03
N ASN A 128 8.19 3.14 5.11
CA ASN A 128 7.91 1.73 4.82
C ASN A 128 9.01 0.85 5.41
N LEU A 129 8.75 0.27 6.58
CA LEU A 129 9.75 -0.47 7.33
C LEU A 129 9.84 -1.93 6.89
N CYS A 130 11.06 -2.40 6.76
CA CYS A 130 11.41 -3.79 6.51
C CYS A 130 12.54 -4.21 7.46
N ARG A 131 12.43 -5.41 8.06
CA ARG A 131 13.47 -5.92 8.97
C ARG A 131 14.42 -6.89 8.26
N CYS A 132 14.09 -7.33 7.05
CA CYS A 132 14.81 -8.40 6.35
C CYS A 132 15.74 -7.90 5.25
N SER A 133 15.24 -7.01 4.37
CA SER A 133 15.89 -6.70 3.08
C SER A 133 17.04 -5.69 3.18
N GLY A 134 17.06 -4.83 4.18
CA GLY A 134 18.02 -3.71 4.29
C GLY A 134 17.77 -2.59 3.28
N TYR A 135 16.63 -2.59 2.55
CA TYR A 135 16.14 -1.56 1.62
C TYR A 135 16.88 -1.44 0.28
N GLU A 136 18.14 -1.79 0.18
CA GLU A 136 18.94 -1.61 -1.04
C GLU A 136 18.41 -2.42 -2.24
N GLY A 137 17.97 -3.65 -2.01
CA GLY A 137 17.33 -4.46 -3.05
C GLY A 137 16.02 -3.86 -3.54
N GLN A 138 15.24 -3.31 -2.63
CA GLN A 138 13.99 -2.61 -2.97
C GLN A 138 14.25 -1.38 -3.85
N LEU A 139 15.26 -0.58 -3.50
CA LEU A 139 15.68 0.57 -4.29
C LEU A 139 16.12 0.17 -5.71
N ARG A 140 16.97 -0.85 -5.82
CA ARG A 140 17.40 -1.38 -7.14
C ARG A 140 16.21 -1.86 -7.97
N GLY A 141 15.25 -2.54 -7.35
CA GLY A 141 14.01 -2.98 -8.02
C GLY A 141 13.19 -1.82 -8.57
N ILE A 142 13.03 -0.75 -7.79
CA ILE A 142 12.36 0.47 -8.23
C ILE A 142 13.08 1.09 -9.42
N LEU A 143 14.39 1.29 -9.31
CA LEU A 143 15.18 1.89 -10.39
C LEU A 143 15.12 1.07 -11.67
N SER A 144 15.17 -0.25 -11.57
CA SER A 144 15.04 -1.17 -12.72
C SER A 144 13.65 -1.08 -13.34
N PHE A 145 12.59 -1.03 -12.53
CA PHE A 145 11.22 -0.86 -13.01
C PHE A 145 11.01 0.48 -13.75
N LEU A 146 11.50 1.56 -13.18
CA LEU A 146 11.39 2.89 -13.80
C LEU A 146 12.15 2.96 -15.12
N ALA A 147 13.35 2.37 -15.19
CA ALA A 147 14.12 2.28 -16.43
C ALA A 147 13.39 1.47 -17.51
N TRP A 148 12.80 0.34 -17.14
CA TRP A 148 11.99 -0.47 -18.06
C TRP A 148 10.75 0.29 -18.54
N LYS A 149 10.04 0.96 -17.64
CA LYS A 149 8.83 1.72 -17.96
C LYS A 149 9.11 2.87 -18.93
N LYS A 150 10.27 3.51 -18.80
CA LYS A 150 10.71 4.61 -19.68
C LYS A 150 10.99 4.12 -21.11
N ASN A 151 11.36 2.85 -21.29
CA ASN A 151 11.69 2.26 -22.58
C ASN A 151 10.52 1.53 -23.25
N LYS A 152 9.32 1.54 -22.64
CA LYS A 152 8.10 0.92 -23.16
C LYS A 152 7.25 1.91 -23.93
#